data_e2684e39afe7420b37203360f21347ba
#
_entry.id   e2684e39afe7420b37203360f21347ba
#
_cell.length_a   1.000
_cell.length_b   1.000
_cell.length_c   1.000
_cell.angle_alpha   90.00
_cell.angle_beta   90.00
_cell.angle_gamma   90.00
#
_symmetry.space_group_name_H-M   'P 1'
#
loop_
_entity.id
_entity.type
_entity.pdbx_description
1 polymer ?
#
loop_
_entity_poly.entity_id
_entity_poly.type
_entity_poly.pdbx_seq_one_letter_code
_entity_poly.pdbx_strand_id
1 'polypeptide(L)'
;MKSNFVILMLTFAQFGLTGAQAEQTVQTADPTLAIPKVEFDAKGDLKIIASSTSSQSDFDFLVGKWKMHNRRLSKRLEGNNDWTEFDSYDENSKILSGTADIDTYSTTEMPGMEGKHFEGLTLRLFNPKTRLWSLYWVASNIGVLDPPVVGSFENGVGHFFAKDTFKGKPIIMMFRWDARNKDRPVWSQAFSPDNGKTWEWNWFNVSERIK
;
A
#
# COMPACT_ATOMS: atom_id res chain seq x y z
N MET A 1 -67.02 -4.56 15.75
CA MET A 1 -65.69 -5.20 15.78
C MET A 1 -64.77 -4.37 14.87
N LYS A 2 -63.91 -3.54 15.45
CA LYS A 2 -62.93 -2.70 14.73
C LYS A 2 -61.55 -3.34 14.99
N SER A 3 -60.95 -3.84 13.91
CA SER A 3 -59.62 -4.44 13.93
C SER A 3 -58.58 -3.32 13.78
N ASN A 4 -57.72 -3.12 14.80
CA ASN A 4 -56.59 -2.21 14.75
C ASN A 4 -55.40 -2.96 14.17
N PHE A 5 -54.98 -2.58 12.96
CA PHE A 5 -53.70 -2.96 12.40
C PHE A 5 -52.58 -2.04 12.97
N VAL A 6 -51.72 -2.59 13.80
CA VAL A 6 -50.48 -1.91 14.23
C VAL A 6 -49.40 -2.17 13.16
N ILE A 7 -49.07 -1.13 12.43
CA ILE A 7 -47.90 -1.17 11.49
C ILE A 7 -46.67 -0.93 12.36
N LEU A 8 -45.85 -1.98 12.51
CA LEU A 8 -44.53 -1.92 13.12
C LEU A 8 -43.56 -1.39 12.06
N MET A 9 -43.21 -0.09 12.16
CA MET A 9 -42.10 0.47 11.37
C MET A 9 -40.79 -0.05 11.91
N LEU A 10 -40.17 -0.97 11.17
CA LEU A 10 -38.77 -1.35 11.34
C LEU A 10 -37.88 -0.23 10.78
N THR A 11 -37.38 0.63 11.65
CA THR A 11 -36.30 1.54 11.33
C THR A 11 -35.01 0.73 11.14
N PHE A 12 -34.63 0.51 9.90
CA PHE A 12 -33.27 0.06 9.58
C PHE A 12 -32.29 1.18 9.92
N ALA A 13 -31.60 1.05 11.05
CA ALA A 13 -30.41 1.84 11.32
C ALA A 13 -29.35 1.40 10.29
N GLN A 14 -29.15 2.19 9.26
CA GLN A 14 -27.97 2.06 8.40
C GLN A 14 -26.76 2.47 9.25
N PHE A 15 -26.08 1.49 9.83
CA PHE A 15 -24.71 1.70 10.30
C PHE A 15 -23.87 1.99 9.07
N GLY A 16 -23.53 3.26 8.84
CA GLY A 16 -22.56 3.65 7.85
C GLY A 16 -21.23 2.95 8.18
N LEU A 17 -20.79 2.07 7.30
CA LEU A 17 -19.44 1.50 7.36
C LEU A 17 -18.46 2.68 7.36
N THR A 18 -17.55 2.72 8.34
CA THR A 18 -16.48 3.72 8.33
C THR A 18 -15.68 3.57 7.04
N GLY A 19 -15.14 4.67 6.50
CA GLY A 19 -14.41 4.63 5.23
C GLY A 19 -13.35 3.51 5.16
N ALA A 20 -12.71 3.17 6.30
CA ALA A 20 -11.75 2.06 6.43
C ALA A 20 -12.36 0.68 6.17
N GLN A 21 -13.51 0.41 6.74
CA GLN A 21 -14.20 -0.87 6.56
C GLN A 21 -14.74 -1.01 5.14
N ALA A 22 -15.23 0.09 4.54
CA ALA A 22 -15.67 0.09 3.16
C ALA A 22 -14.51 -0.16 2.19
N GLU A 23 -13.35 0.45 2.40
CA GLU A 23 -12.17 0.29 1.57
C GLU A 23 -11.56 -1.12 1.72
N GLN A 24 -11.48 -1.66 2.93
CA GLN A 24 -11.09 -3.04 3.19
C GLN A 24 -12.05 -4.05 2.53
N THR A 25 -13.35 -3.79 2.57
CA THR A 25 -14.39 -4.66 1.97
C THR A 25 -14.30 -4.63 0.45
N VAL A 26 -14.09 -3.46 -0.16
CA VAL A 26 -13.90 -3.32 -1.61
C VAL A 26 -12.63 -4.05 -2.07
N GLN A 27 -11.54 -3.97 -1.30
CA GLN A 27 -10.28 -4.62 -1.64
C GLN A 27 -10.33 -6.14 -1.55
N THR A 28 -11.15 -6.70 -0.66
CA THR A 28 -11.35 -8.16 -0.56
C THR A 28 -12.36 -8.70 -1.56
N ALA A 29 -13.24 -7.87 -2.10
CA ALA A 29 -14.27 -8.25 -3.07
C ALA A 29 -13.79 -8.20 -4.52
N ASP A 30 -12.74 -7.44 -4.85
CA ASP A 30 -12.18 -7.35 -6.20
C ASP A 30 -11.03 -8.36 -6.34
N PRO A 31 -11.21 -9.45 -7.12
CA PRO A 31 -10.18 -10.49 -7.28
C PRO A 31 -8.89 -9.96 -7.93
N THR A 32 -8.95 -8.84 -8.66
CA THR A 32 -7.76 -8.22 -9.26
C THR A 32 -6.90 -7.51 -8.21
N LEU A 33 -7.44 -7.26 -7.04
CA LEU A 33 -6.77 -6.68 -5.88
C LEU A 33 -6.37 -7.73 -4.83
N ALA A 34 -6.67 -9.00 -5.08
CA ALA A 34 -6.25 -10.09 -4.19
C ALA A 34 -4.72 -10.15 -4.10
N ILE A 35 -4.19 -10.38 -2.91
CA ILE A 35 -2.76 -10.58 -2.74
C ILE A 35 -2.37 -11.90 -3.40
N PRO A 36 -1.43 -11.90 -4.36
CA PRO A 36 -0.94 -13.13 -4.96
C PRO A 36 -0.35 -14.09 -3.92
N LYS A 37 -0.48 -15.38 -4.17
CA LYS A 37 0.12 -16.40 -3.32
C LYS A 37 1.64 -16.22 -3.29
N VAL A 38 2.20 -16.19 -2.10
CA VAL A 38 3.64 -16.12 -1.88
C VAL A 38 4.25 -17.51 -2.07
N GLU A 39 5.31 -17.60 -2.85
CA GLU A 39 6.09 -18.81 -3.06
C GLU A 39 7.52 -18.62 -2.55
N PHE A 40 8.15 -19.74 -2.18
CA PHE A 40 9.54 -19.75 -1.73
C PHE A 40 10.35 -20.72 -2.60
N ASP A 41 11.61 -20.40 -2.79
CA ASP A 41 12.57 -21.31 -3.44
C ASP A 41 13.09 -22.37 -2.45
N ALA A 42 13.97 -23.27 -2.93
CA ALA A 42 14.54 -24.33 -2.11
C ALA A 42 15.44 -23.83 -0.96
N LYS A 43 15.88 -22.56 -1.01
CA LYS A 43 16.67 -21.90 0.05
C LYS A 43 15.77 -21.18 1.05
N GLY A 44 14.46 -21.15 0.80
CA GLY A 44 13.49 -20.42 1.58
C GLY A 44 13.43 -18.92 1.24
N ASP A 45 14.01 -18.48 0.13
CA ASP A 45 13.88 -17.08 -0.32
C ASP A 45 12.61 -16.88 -1.13
N LEU A 46 12.08 -15.65 -1.12
CA LEU A 46 10.89 -15.31 -1.88
C LEU A 46 11.14 -15.52 -3.38
N LYS A 47 10.30 -16.32 -4.00
CA LYS A 47 10.31 -16.54 -5.44
C LYS A 47 9.38 -15.53 -6.11
N ILE A 48 9.96 -14.43 -6.60
CA ILE A 48 9.23 -13.37 -7.29
C ILE A 48 9.36 -13.60 -8.80
N ILE A 49 8.21 -13.74 -9.46
CA ILE A 49 8.13 -13.89 -10.93
C ILE A 49 7.45 -12.66 -11.49
N ALA A 50 8.08 -12.01 -12.46
CA ALA A 50 7.51 -10.85 -13.11
C ALA A 50 6.30 -11.21 -13.98
N SER A 51 5.30 -10.35 -13.98
CA SER A 51 4.25 -10.39 -15.00
C SER A 51 4.85 -10.20 -16.41
N SER A 52 4.24 -10.86 -17.39
CA SER A 52 4.63 -10.71 -18.79
C SER A 52 4.40 -9.29 -19.34
N THR A 53 3.58 -8.50 -18.68
CA THR A 53 3.26 -7.11 -19.06
C THR A 53 4.07 -6.06 -18.31
N SER A 54 4.84 -6.44 -17.28
CA SER A 54 5.65 -5.48 -16.51
C SER A 54 6.71 -4.79 -17.39
N SER A 55 6.85 -3.50 -17.21
CA SER A 55 7.70 -2.63 -18.04
C SER A 55 8.28 -1.46 -17.25
N GLN A 56 9.29 -0.81 -17.81
CA GLN A 56 9.90 0.39 -17.22
C GLN A 56 8.97 1.61 -17.14
N SER A 57 7.80 1.56 -17.78
CA SER A 57 6.79 2.62 -17.75
C SER A 57 5.70 2.40 -16.70
N ASP A 58 5.77 1.31 -15.92
CA ASP A 58 4.72 0.96 -14.95
C ASP A 58 4.46 2.04 -13.90
N PHE A 59 5.50 2.77 -13.49
CA PHE A 59 5.40 3.87 -12.54
C PHE A 59 5.28 5.27 -13.17
N ASP A 60 5.07 5.40 -14.50
CA ASP A 60 4.94 6.70 -15.16
C ASP A 60 3.78 7.55 -14.62
N PHE A 61 2.77 6.90 -14.06
CA PHE A 61 1.62 7.57 -13.45
C PHE A 61 2.02 8.40 -12.23
N LEU A 62 3.10 8.05 -11.51
CA LEU A 62 3.53 8.77 -10.30
C LEU A 62 4.27 10.08 -10.61
N VAL A 63 4.80 10.28 -11.81
CA VAL A 63 5.59 11.48 -12.13
C VAL A 63 4.78 12.74 -11.85
N GLY A 64 5.34 13.64 -11.04
CA GLY A 64 4.74 14.92 -10.64
C GLY A 64 4.55 15.05 -9.13
N LYS A 65 3.65 15.95 -8.72
CA LYS A 65 3.41 16.29 -7.31
C LYS A 65 2.06 15.77 -6.86
N TRP A 66 2.03 15.27 -5.64
CA TRP A 66 0.88 14.61 -5.07
C TRP A 66 0.58 15.08 -3.65
N LYS A 67 -0.68 15.23 -3.33
CA LYS A 67 -1.19 15.22 -1.97
C LYS A 67 -1.72 13.82 -1.68
N MET A 68 -1.34 13.26 -0.55
CA MET A 68 -1.70 11.90 -0.17
C MET A 68 -2.49 11.92 1.12
N HIS A 69 -3.66 11.29 1.12
CA HIS A 69 -4.41 11.01 2.33
C HIS A 69 -4.06 9.62 2.83
N ASN A 70 -3.47 9.56 4.01
CA ASN A 70 -2.99 8.34 4.63
C ASN A 70 -3.95 7.83 5.69
N ARG A 71 -4.02 6.50 5.81
CA ARG A 71 -4.70 5.80 6.91
C ARG A 71 -3.79 4.68 7.37
N ARG A 72 -3.37 4.70 8.63
CA ARG A 72 -2.42 3.74 9.18
C ARG A 72 -2.92 3.17 10.49
N LEU A 73 -2.83 1.85 10.67
CA LEU A 73 -3.13 1.21 11.95
C LEU A 73 -2.20 1.72 13.05
N SER A 74 -2.78 2.16 14.17
CA SER A 74 -2.03 2.62 15.33
C SER A 74 -1.17 1.50 15.92
N LYS A 75 -1.70 0.27 15.90
CA LYS A 75 -1.00 -0.94 16.33
C LYS A 75 -1.13 -2.01 15.25
N ARG A 76 -0.02 -2.51 14.79
CA ARG A 76 0.06 -3.50 13.71
C ARG A 76 0.36 -4.88 14.28
N LEU A 77 -0.28 -5.92 13.71
CA LEU A 77 -0.22 -7.33 14.13
C LEU A 77 -0.64 -7.57 15.60
N GLU A 78 -1.57 -6.75 16.09
CA GLU A 78 -2.13 -6.83 17.45
C GLU A 78 -3.66 -6.97 17.45
N GLY A 79 -4.27 -7.27 16.29
CA GLY A 79 -5.72 -7.46 16.16
C GLY A 79 -6.54 -6.19 16.42
N ASN A 80 -5.98 -5.03 16.13
CA ASN A 80 -6.57 -3.73 16.41
C ASN A 80 -7.16 -3.13 15.12
N ASN A 81 -8.20 -2.30 15.26
CA ASN A 81 -8.86 -1.60 14.17
C ASN A 81 -8.84 -0.07 14.32
N ASP A 82 -7.94 0.46 15.17
CA ASP A 82 -7.81 1.90 15.33
C ASP A 82 -6.92 2.46 14.23
N TRP A 83 -7.50 3.27 13.37
CA TRP A 83 -6.82 3.91 12.26
C TRP A 83 -6.53 5.38 12.57
N THR A 84 -5.30 5.80 12.32
CA THR A 84 -4.91 7.21 12.34
C THR A 84 -4.87 7.71 10.90
N GLU A 85 -5.51 8.86 10.67
CA GLU A 85 -5.54 9.52 9.38
C GLU A 85 -4.62 10.75 9.41
N PHE A 86 -3.90 11.02 8.33
CA PHE A 86 -3.02 12.16 8.19
C PHE A 86 -2.69 12.44 6.73
N ASP A 87 -2.32 13.68 6.44
CA ASP A 87 -1.93 14.10 5.10
C ASP A 87 -0.40 14.10 4.92
N SER A 88 0.03 13.86 3.69
CA SER A 88 1.43 13.95 3.28
C SER A 88 1.54 14.44 1.83
N TYR A 89 2.75 14.77 1.42
CA TYR A 89 3.06 15.23 0.09
C TYR A 89 4.17 14.37 -0.51
N ASP A 90 4.13 14.24 -1.83
CA ASP A 90 5.12 13.48 -2.58
C ASP A 90 5.45 14.20 -3.88
N GLU A 91 6.73 14.16 -4.27
CA GLU A 91 7.18 14.62 -5.56
C GLU A 91 8.06 13.57 -6.22
N ASN A 92 7.59 13.06 -7.36
CA ASN A 92 8.23 11.98 -8.10
C ASN A 92 8.78 12.47 -9.44
N SER A 93 9.97 11.99 -9.79
CA SER A 93 10.61 12.25 -11.08
C SER A 93 11.34 11.01 -11.60
N LYS A 94 11.40 10.88 -12.94
CA LYS A 94 12.19 9.84 -13.60
C LYS A 94 13.67 10.20 -13.60
N ILE A 95 14.49 9.17 -13.42
CA ILE A 95 15.95 9.24 -13.49
C ILE A 95 16.49 8.08 -14.34
N LEU A 96 17.79 8.01 -14.55
CA LEU A 96 18.49 6.93 -15.28
C LEU A 96 17.83 6.62 -16.64
N SER A 97 17.54 7.67 -17.42
CA SER A 97 16.90 7.55 -18.74
C SER A 97 15.59 6.76 -18.73
N GLY A 98 14.83 6.86 -17.62
CA GLY A 98 13.52 6.26 -17.47
C GLY A 98 13.49 4.85 -16.86
N THR A 99 14.66 4.23 -16.63
CA THR A 99 14.72 2.91 -15.97
C THR A 99 14.55 2.96 -14.46
N ALA A 100 14.50 4.16 -13.90
CA ALA A 100 14.25 4.41 -12.49
C ALA A 100 13.40 5.64 -12.30
N ASP A 101 12.80 5.73 -11.13
CA ASP A 101 12.23 6.95 -10.58
C ASP A 101 12.61 7.12 -9.11
N ILE A 102 12.53 8.36 -8.66
CA ILE A 102 12.81 8.75 -7.29
C ILE A 102 11.70 9.68 -6.80
N ASP A 103 11.23 9.47 -5.60
CA ASP A 103 10.32 10.40 -4.94
C ASP A 103 10.85 10.88 -3.60
N THR A 104 10.31 12.02 -3.18
CA THR A 104 10.46 12.56 -1.83
C THR A 104 9.08 12.67 -1.20
N TYR A 105 8.89 11.91 -0.14
CA TYR A 105 7.70 11.93 0.71
C TYR A 105 7.92 12.88 1.88
N SER A 106 6.95 13.71 2.23
CA SER A 106 7.06 14.60 3.39
C SER A 106 5.74 14.77 4.12
N THR A 107 5.81 14.95 5.45
CA THR A 107 4.67 15.27 6.30
C THR A 107 5.12 15.87 7.63
N THR A 108 4.25 16.63 8.30
CA THR A 108 4.40 17.04 9.71
C THR A 108 3.42 16.33 10.63
N GLU A 109 2.66 15.37 10.07
CA GLU A 109 1.57 14.68 10.76
C GLU A 109 1.87 13.18 10.97
N MET A 110 3.13 12.74 10.79
CA MET A 110 3.51 11.34 10.95
C MET A 110 3.14 10.84 12.35
N PRO A 111 2.32 9.76 12.48
CA PRO A 111 1.92 9.22 13.78
C PRO A 111 3.11 8.87 14.66
N GLY A 112 3.14 9.44 15.87
CA GLY A 112 4.24 9.35 16.85
C GLY A 112 5.37 10.37 16.63
N MET A 113 5.23 11.27 15.63
CA MET A 113 6.18 12.36 15.34
C MET A 113 5.45 13.66 15.02
N GLU A 114 4.23 13.83 15.53
CA GLU A 114 3.34 14.95 15.24
C GLU A 114 4.04 16.30 15.45
N GLY A 115 3.88 17.21 14.49
CA GLY A 115 4.52 18.53 14.50
C GLY A 115 6.00 18.54 14.13
N LYS A 116 6.65 17.37 13.95
CA LYS A 116 8.01 17.27 13.44
C LYS A 116 7.99 17.02 11.94
N HIS A 117 8.87 17.69 11.22
CA HIS A 117 9.05 17.41 9.81
C HIS A 117 9.65 16.01 9.62
N PHE A 118 8.94 15.19 8.88
CA PHE A 118 9.37 13.85 8.50
C PHE A 118 9.52 13.80 6.99
N GLU A 119 10.62 13.27 6.52
CA GLU A 119 10.87 13.01 5.11
C GLU A 119 11.24 11.55 4.89
N GLY A 120 10.88 11.06 3.74
CA GLY A 120 11.31 9.77 3.22
C GLY A 120 11.60 9.87 1.74
N LEU A 121 12.37 8.93 1.25
CA LEU A 121 12.72 8.84 -0.16
C LEU A 121 12.49 7.41 -0.62
N THR A 122 11.81 7.26 -1.77
CA THR A 122 11.75 5.97 -2.47
C THR A 122 12.59 6.05 -3.74
N LEU A 123 13.47 5.07 -3.91
CA LEU A 123 14.15 4.82 -5.18
C LEU A 123 13.55 3.54 -5.78
N ARG A 124 12.98 3.64 -6.99
CA ARG A 124 12.45 2.49 -7.73
C ARG A 124 13.32 2.21 -8.93
N LEU A 125 13.81 0.98 -9.04
CA LEU A 125 14.70 0.52 -10.11
C LEU A 125 14.03 -0.61 -10.90
N PHE A 126 13.93 -0.45 -12.21
CA PHE A 126 13.47 -1.50 -13.11
C PHE A 126 14.66 -2.31 -13.65
N ASN A 127 14.60 -3.63 -13.50
CA ASN A 127 15.56 -4.52 -14.11
C ASN A 127 15.01 -5.08 -15.44
N PRO A 128 15.53 -4.65 -16.61
CA PRO A 128 14.97 -5.07 -17.90
C PRO A 128 15.20 -6.56 -18.21
N LYS A 129 16.13 -7.24 -17.55
CA LYS A 129 16.37 -8.66 -17.74
C LYS A 129 15.36 -9.52 -17.01
N THR A 130 15.03 -9.17 -15.77
CA THR A 130 14.07 -9.91 -14.96
C THR A 130 12.66 -9.35 -15.06
N ARG A 131 12.51 -8.13 -15.57
CA ARG A 131 11.26 -7.34 -15.62
C ARG A 131 10.66 -7.09 -14.25
N LEU A 132 11.49 -7.07 -13.23
CA LEU A 132 11.12 -6.78 -11.85
C LEU A 132 11.52 -5.35 -11.49
N TRP A 133 10.70 -4.73 -10.67
CA TRP A 133 11.00 -3.51 -9.95
C TRP A 133 11.54 -3.84 -8.56
N SER A 134 12.52 -3.08 -8.11
CA SER A 134 13.01 -3.05 -6.74
C SER A 134 12.76 -1.68 -6.15
N LEU A 135 12.00 -1.61 -5.06
CA LEU A 135 11.62 -0.37 -4.40
C LEU A 135 12.37 -0.26 -3.07
N TYR A 136 13.26 0.71 -2.98
CA TYR A 136 14.08 1.00 -1.80
C TYR A 136 13.50 2.20 -1.06
N TRP A 137 13.39 2.11 0.24
CA TRP A 137 12.94 3.20 1.10
C TRP A 137 14.04 3.63 2.06
N VAL A 138 14.09 4.92 2.36
CA VAL A 138 14.86 5.49 3.46
C VAL A 138 14.07 6.59 4.13
N ALA A 139 14.07 6.60 5.45
CA ALA A 139 13.42 7.65 6.25
C ALA A 139 14.45 8.55 6.92
N SER A 140 14.16 9.84 7.02
CA SER A 140 15.04 10.87 7.58
C SER A 140 15.44 10.62 9.03
N ASN A 141 14.59 9.93 9.81
CA ASN A 141 14.84 9.58 11.21
C ASN A 141 15.72 8.34 11.39
N ILE A 142 16.01 7.57 10.31
CA ILE A 142 16.83 6.35 10.37
C ILE A 142 18.10 6.51 9.54
N GLY A 143 18.00 7.07 8.30
CA GLY A 143 19.15 7.34 7.43
C GLY A 143 19.82 6.10 6.85
N VAL A 144 19.12 4.96 6.81
CA VAL A 144 19.59 3.69 6.24
C VAL A 144 18.56 3.20 5.23
N LEU A 145 19.02 2.80 4.04
CA LEU A 145 18.16 2.18 3.04
C LEU A 145 17.65 0.83 3.54
N ASP A 146 16.34 0.67 3.52
CA ASP A 146 15.72 -0.63 3.78
C ASP A 146 16.02 -1.62 2.63
N PRO A 147 16.06 -2.92 2.91
CA PRO A 147 16.04 -3.93 1.85
C PRO A 147 14.83 -3.71 0.92
N PRO A 148 15.00 -3.87 -0.40
CA PRO A 148 13.93 -3.53 -1.32
C PRO A 148 12.76 -4.50 -1.23
N VAL A 149 11.55 -3.97 -1.41
CA VAL A 149 10.42 -4.80 -1.83
C VAL A 149 10.49 -5.00 -3.34
N VAL A 150 10.32 -6.25 -3.81
CA VAL A 150 10.50 -6.63 -5.21
C VAL A 150 9.22 -7.16 -5.79
N GLY A 151 8.90 -6.76 -7.02
CA GLY A 151 7.68 -7.20 -7.68
C GLY A 151 7.50 -6.63 -9.08
N SER A 152 6.27 -6.70 -9.57
CA SER A 152 5.91 -6.22 -10.91
C SER A 152 4.44 -5.80 -10.97
N PHE A 153 4.09 -5.11 -12.05
CA PHE A 153 2.71 -4.74 -12.36
C PHE A 153 2.07 -5.76 -13.31
N GLU A 154 0.77 -5.98 -13.08
CA GLU A 154 -0.11 -6.67 -14.00
C GLU A 154 -1.45 -5.94 -14.06
N ASN A 155 -1.91 -5.57 -15.26
CA ASN A 155 -3.19 -4.91 -15.49
C ASN A 155 -3.41 -3.63 -14.62
N GLY A 156 -2.36 -2.85 -14.42
CA GLY A 156 -2.40 -1.61 -13.64
C GLY A 156 -2.34 -1.82 -12.11
N VAL A 157 -2.15 -3.04 -11.65
CA VAL A 157 -1.94 -3.36 -10.22
C VAL A 157 -0.54 -3.94 -10.02
N GLY A 158 0.24 -3.32 -9.15
CA GLY A 158 1.58 -3.78 -8.79
C GLY A 158 1.59 -4.45 -7.41
N HIS A 159 2.26 -5.60 -7.29
CA HIS A 159 2.49 -6.27 -6.01
C HIS A 159 4.00 -6.48 -5.81
N PHE A 160 4.48 -6.08 -4.63
CA PHE A 160 5.91 -6.09 -4.28
C PHE A 160 6.09 -6.69 -2.90
N PHE A 161 7.04 -7.60 -2.74
CA PHE A 161 7.22 -8.38 -1.52
C PHE A 161 8.65 -8.29 -1.01
N ALA A 162 8.80 -8.36 0.31
CA ALA A 162 10.08 -8.56 0.99
C ALA A 162 9.90 -9.44 2.23
N LYS A 163 10.96 -10.16 2.60
CA LYS A 163 11.12 -10.63 3.98
C LYS A 163 11.59 -9.45 4.83
N ASP A 164 10.97 -9.28 5.98
CA ASP A 164 11.32 -8.20 6.90
C ASP A 164 11.13 -8.66 8.35
N THR A 165 11.40 -7.75 9.28
CA THR A 165 11.23 -7.98 10.72
C THR A 165 10.39 -6.85 11.32
N PHE A 166 9.30 -7.20 11.96
CA PHE A 166 8.48 -6.24 12.69
C PHE A 166 8.48 -6.56 14.19
N LYS A 167 8.92 -5.61 15.03
CA LYS A 167 9.08 -5.79 16.48
C LYS A 167 9.88 -7.06 16.85
N GLY A 168 10.95 -7.36 16.10
CA GLY A 168 11.80 -8.53 16.30
C GLY A 168 11.23 -9.86 15.81
N LYS A 169 10.07 -9.87 15.17
CA LYS A 169 9.45 -11.08 14.59
C LYS A 169 9.55 -11.04 13.07
N PRO A 170 9.92 -12.16 12.42
CA PRO A 170 9.93 -12.22 10.96
C PRO A 170 8.52 -12.05 10.40
N ILE A 171 8.43 -11.30 9.30
CA ILE A 171 7.20 -11.09 8.53
C ILE A 171 7.50 -11.17 7.04
N ILE A 172 6.46 -11.33 6.25
CA ILE A 172 6.46 -10.91 4.84
C ILE A 172 5.77 -9.56 4.77
N MET A 173 6.48 -8.57 4.22
CA MET A 173 5.91 -7.27 3.90
C MET A 173 5.44 -7.27 2.45
N MET A 174 4.30 -6.67 2.19
CA MET A 174 3.77 -6.50 0.85
C MET A 174 3.34 -5.04 0.64
N PHE A 175 3.78 -4.47 -0.49
CA PHE A 175 3.24 -3.21 -1.03
C PHE A 175 2.39 -3.52 -2.25
N ARG A 176 1.25 -2.83 -2.36
CA ARG A 176 0.42 -2.86 -3.55
C ARG A 176 0.18 -1.44 -4.05
N TRP A 177 0.35 -1.26 -5.35
CA TRP A 177 -0.10 -0.09 -6.07
C TRP A 177 -1.31 -0.46 -6.94
N ASP A 178 -2.43 0.22 -6.76
CA ASP A 178 -3.55 0.21 -7.71
C ASP A 178 -3.51 1.51 -8.52
N ALA A 179 -2.99 1.41 -9.75
CA ALA A 179 -2.83 2.51 -10.68
C ALA A 179 -3.85 2.46 -11.83
N ARG A 180 -4.93 1.70 -11.70
CA ARG A 180 -6.00 1.64 -12.71
C ARG A 180 -6.68 3.00 -12.89
N ASN A 181 -6.80 3.77 -11.82
CA ASN A 181 -7.08 5.21 -11.89
C ASN A 181 -5.77 6.00 -11.70
N LYS A 182 -5.18 6.46 -12.82
CA LYS A 182 -3.88 7.16 -12.81
C LYS A 182 -3.92 8.54 -12.15
N ASP A 183 -5.09 9.15 -12.02
CA ASP A 183 -5.27 10.45 -11.38
C ASP A 183 -5.55 10.32 -9.87
N ARG A 184 -5.86 9.11 -9.42
CA ARG A 184 -6.13 8.80 -8.02
C ARG A 184 -5.61 7.40 -7.67
N PRO A 185 -4.29 7.16 -7.82
CA PRO A 185 -3.71 5.87 -7.48
C PRO A 185 -3.76 5.61 -5.97
N VAL A 186 -3.82 4.33 -5.62
CA VAL A 186 -3.84 3.88 -4.22
C VAL A 186 -2.63 3.00 -3.95
N TRP A 187 -1.84 3.39 -2.97
CA TRP A 187 -0.82 2.52 -2.38
C TRP A 187 -1.33 1.88 -1.10
N SER A 188 -0.95 0.66 -0.85
CA SER A 188 -1.29 -0.04 0.39
C SER A 188 -0.21 -0.99 0.84
N GLN A 189 -0.13 -1.19 2.16
CA GLN A 189 0.80 -2.09 2.82
C GLN A 189 0.07 -3.14 3.63
N ALA A 190 0.54 -4.37 3.53
CA ALA A 190 0.11 -5.46 4.40
C ALA A 190 1.29 -6.24 4.96
N PHE A 191 1.11 -6.79 6.16
CA PHE A 191 2.06 -7.69 6.80
C PHE A 191 1.48 -9.09 6.95
N SER A 192 2.31 -10.09 6.73
CA SER A 192 1.99 -11.49 7.03
C SER A 192 2.97 -12.04 8.07
N PRO A 193 2.48 -12.50 9.23
CA PRO A 193 3.31 -13.12 10.25
C PRO A 193 3.55 -14.62 10.03
N ASP A 194 2.95 -15.21 8.99
CA ASP A 194 2.84 -16.65 8.78
C ASP A 194 3.19 -17.09 7.34
N ASN A 195 4.17 -16.41 6.75
CA ASN A 195 4.68 -16.70 5.39
C ASN A 195 3.62 -16.58 4.27
N GLY A 196 2.77 -15.56 4.36
CA GLY A 196 1.80 -15.24 3.31
C GLY A 196 0.47 -16.01 3.40
N LYS A 197 0.21 -16.75 4.51
CA LYS A 197 -1.07 -17.46 4.71
C LYS A 197 -2.19 -16.51 5.11
N THR A 198 -1.89 -15.55 6.00
CA THR A 198 -2.79 -14.49 6.40
C THR A 198 -2.13 -13.13 6.25
N TRP A 199 -2.94 -12.09 6.07
CA TRP A 199 -2.46 -10.73 5.83
C TRP A 199 -3.25 -9.74 6.67
N GLU A 200 -2.53 -8.80 7.29
CA GLU A 200 -3.09 -7.62 7.92
C GLU A 200 -2.77 -6.40 7.07
N TRP A 201 -3.80 -5.80 6.48
CA TRP A 201 -3.68 -4.48 5.87
C TRP A 201 -3.48 -3.44 6.97
N ASN A 202 -2.43 -2.64 6.88
CA ASN A 202 -2.06 -1.76 7.99
C ASN A 202 -1.66 -0.33 7.59
N TRP A 203 -1.62 -0.03 6.30
CA TRP A 203 -1.42 1.32 5.80
C TRP A 203 -2.00 1.46 4.40
N PHE A 204 -2.76 2.54 4.18
CA PHE A 204 -3.29 2.94 2.90
C PHE A 204 -2.94 4.40 2.63
N ASN A 205 -2.77 4.74 1.37
CA ASN A 205 -2.46 6.06 0.90
C ASN A 205 -3.21 6.27 -0.42
N VAL A 206 -4.09 7.25 -0.45
CA VAL A 206 -4.80 7.67 -1.65
C VAL A 206 -4.15 8.96 -2.13
N SER A 207 -3.66 8.97 -3.36
CA SER A 207 -2.95 10.11 -3.93
C SER A 207 -3.86 10.94 -4.82
N GLU A 208 -3.77 12.25 -4.72
CA GLU A 208 -4.44 13.23 -5.58
C GLU A 208 -3.39 14.16 -6.18
N ARG A 209 -3.45 14.35 -7.50
CA ARG A 209 -2.45 15.14 -8.23
C ARG A 209 -2.56 16.62 -7.88
N ILE A 210 -1.45 17.25 -7.52
CA ILE A 210 -1.34 18.71 -7.36
C ILE A 210 -1.12 19.33 -8.75
N LYS A 211 -1.97 20.30 -9.08
CA LYS A 211 -1.89 21.04 -10.36
C LYS A 211 -0.85 22.14 -10.31
#